data_c4e414e997d38243c137ec84a7796ba5
#
_entry.id   c4e414e997d38243c137ec84a7796ba5
#
_cell.length_a   1.000
_cell.length_b   1.000
_cell.length_c   1.000
_cell.angle_alpha   90.00
_cell.angle_beta   90.00
_cell.angle_gamma   90.00
#
_symmetry.space_group_name_H-M   'P 1'
#
loop_
_entity.id
_entity.type
_entity.pdbx_description
1 polymer ?
#
loop_
_entity_poly.entity_id
_entity_poly.type
_entity_poly.pdbx_seq_one_letter_code
_entity_poly.pdbx_strand_id
1 'polypeptide(L)'
;LQTGALDQWGNIAVGADLIRRLDGDIVHGLTTPLITTANGEKFGKSEGNAIWLDSTLCSPYKFYQFWLNSDDSVIGNYLRVFTEISREEIEDLEDSTIREPHKRRAQVALAKYMTQFVHGDSELQTALAVSAAVFGTADPRGLSPAAVSQMADTLPSAKLDTTGYDLAPNLVKVGLAKSNNEARRLIGDNAITVNGIGVKDPYAKLEMRDQLGGIGWLVRRGRKTLGFIRS
;
A
#
# COMPACT_ATOMS: atom_id res chain seq x y z
N LEU A 1 30.01 -10.29 19.69
CA LEU A 1 29.52 -10.57 18.35
C LEU A 1 28.99 -9.28 17.72
N GLN A 2 29.46 -8.93 16.51
CA GLN A 2 28.86 -7.87 15.68
C GLN A 2 28.22 -8.47 14.46
N THR A 3 27.00 -8.01 14.15
CA THR A 3 26.24 -8.46 12.97
C THR A 3 26.04 -7.30 11.99
N GLY A 4 25.92 -7.61 10.71
CA GLY A 4 25.64 -6.64 9.66
C GLY A 4 25.31 -7.32 8.34
N ALA A 5 24.99 -6.52 7.33
CA ALA A 5 24.90 -7.05 5.98
C ALA A 5 26.29 -7.22 5.35
N LEU A 6 26.38 -8.00 4.27
CA LEU A 6 27.64 -8.37 3.64
C LEU A 6 28.51 -7.15 3.22
N ASP A 7 27.90 -6.03 2.89
CA ASP A 7 28.60 -4.78 2.57
C ASP A 7 29.31 -4.15 3.77
N GLN A 8 29.00 -4.59 5.00
CA GLN A 8 29.66 -4.16 6.24
C GLN A 8 30.83 -5.08 6.66
N TRP A 9 31.09 -6.15 5.92
CA TRP A 9 32.14 -7.13 6.27
C TRP A 9 33.50 -6.49 6.50
N GLY A 10 33.92 -5.55 5.63
CA GLY A 10 35.17 -4.84 5.78
C GLY A 10 35.32 -4.08 7.11
N ASN A 11 34.25 -3.37 7.51
CA ASN A 11 34.22 -2.62 8.77
C ASN A 11 34.25 -3.57 9.99
N ILE A 12 33.51 -4.67 9.93
CA ILE A 12 33.47 -5.69 10.99
C ILE A 12 34.83 -6.37 11.14
N ALA A 13 35.47 -6.77 10.02
CA ALA A 13 36.76 -7.44 10.03
C ALA A 13 37.87 -6.52 10.58
N VAL A 14 37.90 -5.25 10.17
CA VAL A 14 38.86 -4.26 10.70
C VAL A 14 38.67 -4.03 12.19
N GLY A 15 37.40 -3.92 12.65
CA GLY A 15 37.08 -3.78 14.08
C GLY A 15 37.55 -4.99 14.90
N ALA A 16 37.31 -6.20 14.39
CA ALA A 16 37.78 -7.44 15.04
C ALA A 16 39.30 -7.53 15.13
N ASP A 17 40.04 -7.17 14.06
CA ASP A 17 41.51 -7.16 14.06
C ASP A 17 42.05 -6.10 15.01
N LEU A 18 41.42 -4.93 15.07
CA LEU A 18 41.82 -3.85 16.00
C LEU A 18 41.71 -4.29 17.46
N ILE A 19 40.60 -4.87 17.86
CA ILE A 19 40.40 -5.38 19.23
C ILE A 19 41.42 -6.46 19.56
N ARG A 20 41.67 -7.38 18.64
CA ARG A 20 42.69 -8.42 18.82
C ARG A 20 44.08 -7.83 19.08
N ARG A 21 44.45 -6.74 18.36
CA ARG A 21 45.76 -6.11 18.48
C ARG A 21 45.90 -5.27 19.75
N LEU A 22 44.85 -4.58 20.18
CA LEU A 22 44.91 -3.69 21.33
C LEU A 22 44.71 -4.43 22.64
N ASP A 23 43.69 -5.28 22.72
CA ASP A 23 43.25 -5.90 23.95
C ASP A 23 43.61 -7.39 24.06
N GLY A 24 44.00 -8.00 22.92
CA GLY A 24 44.27 -9.45 22.82
C GLY A 24 43.01 -10.31 22.77
N ASP A 25 41.82 -9.71 22.79
CA ASP A 25 40.56 -10.40 22.83
C ASP A 25 40.12 -10.93 21.46
N ILE A 26 39.39 -12.06 21.47
CA ILE A 26 38.80 -12.64 20.27
C ILE A 26 37.32 -12.24 20.22
N VAL A 27 36.92 -11.54 19.16
CA VAL A 27 35.54 -11.19 18.86
C VAL A 27 35.09 -11.78 17.53
N HIS A 28 33.78 -11.92 17.36
CA HIS A 28 33.20 -12.58 16.22
C HIS A 28 32.34 -11.63 15.39
N GLY A 29 32.38 -11.77 14.05
CA GLY A 29 31.51 -11.08 13.12
C GLY A 29 30.59 -12.08 12.39
N LEU A 30 29.36 -11.65 12.11
CA LEU A 30 28.40 -12.40 11.31
C LEU A 30 27.78 -11.46 10.28
N THR A 31 27.80 -11.85 9.01
CA THR A 31 27.11 -11.09 7.97
C THR A 31 26.05 -11.93 7.29
N THR A 32 24.96 -11.24 6.90
CA THR A 32 23.87 -11.81 6.12
C THR A 32 23.86 -11.19 4.71
N PRO A 33 23.30 -11.87 3.70
CA PRO A 33 23.05 -11.26 2.39
C PRO A 33 22.23 -9.98 2.51
N LEU A 34 22.47 -9.04 1.58
CA LEU A 34 21.64 -7.84 1.48
C LEU A 34 20.22 -8.18 1.01
N ILE A 35 19.24 -7.55 1.66
CA ILE A 35 17.89 -7.56 1.14
C ILE A 35 17.81 -6.49 0.05
N THR A 36 17.36 -6.89 -1.14
CA THR A 36 17.26 -6.03 -2.31
C THR A 36 15.85 -5.99 -2.87
N THR A 37 15.53 -4.93 -3.60
CA THR A 37 14.37 -4.86 -4.48
C THR A 37 14.57 -5.70 -5.74
N ALA A 38 13.53 -5.87 -6.56
CA ALA A 38 13.63 -6.56 -7.85
C ALA A 38 14.67 -5.95 -8.81
N ASN A 39 14.94 -4.65 -8.67
CA ASN A 39 15.95 -3.94 -9.47
C ASN A 39 17.38 -4.05 -8.89
N GLY A 40 17.58 -4.83 -7.82
CA GLY A 40 18.89 -4.99 -7.17
C GLY A 40 19.29 -3.85 -6.24
N GLU A 41 18.45 -2.85 -6.04
CA GLU A 41 18.70 -1.76 -5.10
C GLU A 41 18.52 -2.24 -3.65
N LYS A 42 19.24 -1.61 -2.71
CA LYS A 42 19.07 -1.93 -1.28
C LYS A 42 17.65 -1.63 -0.81
N PHE A 43 17.00 -2.60 -0.17
CA PHE A 43 15.69 -2.43 0.42
C PHE A 43 15.70 -1.29 1.46
N GLY A 44 14.71 -0.39 1.39
CA GLY A 44 14.54 0.69 2.36
C GLY A 44 15.46 1.90 2.21
N LYS A 45 16.29 2.00 1.16
CA LYS A 45 17.21 3.15 0.94
C LYS A 45 16.88 4.07 -0.24
N SER A 46 16.02 3.65 -1.17
CA SER A 46 15.66 4.49 -2.32
C SER A 46 14.66 5.59 -1.90
N GLU A 47 14.87 6.80 -2.40
CA GLU A 47 13.89 7.89 -2.26
C GLU A 47 12.52 7.42 -2.78
N GLY A 48 11.50 7.43 -1.89
CA GLY A 48 10.15 6.94 -2.19
C GLY A 48 9.87 5.45 -1.89
N ASN A 49 10.86 4.62 -1.60
CA ASN A 49 10.69 3.19 -1.27
C ASN A 49 10.93 2.86 0.22
N ALA A 50 11.14 3.86 1.06
CA ALA A 50 11.19 3.65 2.49
C ALA A 50 9.75 3.49 3.03
N ILE A 51 9.51 2.39 3.76
CA ILE A 51 8.25 2.16 4.45
C ILE A 51 8.43 2.44 5.94
N TRP A 52 7.58 3.30 6.49
CA TRP A 52 7.64 3.66 7.90
C TRP A 52 6.78 2.71 8.72
N LEU A 53 7.29 2.29 9.88
CA LEU A 53 6.55 1.47 10.85
C LEU A 53 5.55 2.31 11.65
N ASP A 54 5.81 3.61 11.80
CA ASP A 54 4.94 4.53 12.51
C ASP A 54 3.70 4.84 11.66
N SER A 55 2.52 4.54 12.22
CA SER A 55 1.22 4.72 11.56
C SER A 55 0.89 6.19 11.25
N THR A 56 1.55 7.15 11.91
CA THR A 56 1.38 8.58 11.63
C THR A 56 2.12 9.01 10.36
N LEU A 57 3.18 8.30 9.97
CA LEU A 57 3.98 8.55 8.77
C LEU A 57 3.54 7.68 7.59
N CYS A 58 3.07 6.48 7.88
CA CYS A 58 2.56 5.54 6.88
C CYS A 58 1.35 4.80 7.43
N SER A 59 0.15 5.09 6.91
CA SER A 59 -1.06 4.42 7.39
C SER A 59 -0.98 2.90 7.22
N PRO A 60 -1.63 2.11 8.10
CA PRO A 60 -1.67 0.64 8.00
C PRO A 60 -2.14 0.14 6.64
N TYR A 61 -3.08 0.83 6.00
CA TYR A 61 -3.51 0.51 4.64
C TYR A 61 -2.38 0.73 3.61
N LYS A 62 -1.67 1.85 3.67
CA LYS A 62 -0.52 2.12 2.79
C LYS A 62 0.60 1.11 3.03
N PHE A 63 0.85 0.75 4.29
CA PHE A 63 1.79 -0.28 4.68
C PHE A 63 1.41 -1.65 4.10
N TYR A 64 0.14 -2.04 4.21
CA TYR A 64 -0.38 -3.26 3.59
C TYR A 64 -0.20 -3.26 2.07
N GLN A 65 -0.53 -2.16 1.39
CA GLN A 65 -0.37 -2.03 -0.07
C GLN A 65 1.10 -2.10 -0.52
N PHE A 66 2.03 -1.58 0.28
CA PHE A 66 3.45 -1.69 -0.01
C PHE A 66 3.89 -3.15 -0.14
N TRP A 67 3.57 -3.98 0.84
CA TRP A 67 3.91 -5.40 0.82
C TRP A 67 3.11 -6.17 -0.23
N LEU A 68 1.85 -5.83 -0.41
CA LEU A 68 1.00 -6.45 -1.44
C LEU A 68 1.57 -6.21 -2.85
N ASN A 69 2.24 -5.09 -3.10
CA ASN A 69 2.81 -4.74 -4.41
C ASN A 69 4.24 -5.24 -4.61
N SER A 70 4.76 -6.12 -3.74
CA SER A 70 6.06 -6.76 -3.93
C SER A 70 6.11 -7.53 -5.25
N ASP A 71 7.27 -7.47 -5.90
CA ASP A 71 7.51 -8.18 -7.17
C ASP A 71 7.62 -9.69 -6.95
N ASP A 72 7.17 -10.46 -7.94
CA ASP A 72 7.18 -11.93 -7.90
C ASP A 72 8.61 -12.49 -7.77
N SER A 73 9.62 -11.80 -8.28
CA SER A 73 11.02 -12.24 -8.24
C SER A 73 11.66 -12.18 -6.86
N VAL A 74 11.14 -11.37 -5.95
CA VAL A 74 11.70 -11.19 -4.60
C VAL A 74 10.82 -11.70 -3.47
N ILE A 75 9.56 -12.06 -3.79
CA ILE A 75 8.56 -12.39 -2.77
C ILE A 75 8.97 -13.57 -1.88
N GLY A 76 9.53 -14.62 -2.44
CA GLY A 76 10.00 -15.79 -1.68
C GLY A 76 11.10 -15.42 -0.68
N ASN A 77 12.04 -14.55 -1.09
CA ASN A 77 13.07 -14.06 -0.18
C ASN A 77 12.48 -13.18 0.93
N TYR A 78 11.49 -12.34 0.61
CA TYR A 78 10.83 -11.50 1.61
C TYR A 78 10.04 -12.33 2.63
N LEU A 79 9.35 -13.37 2.21
CA LEU A 79 8.69 -14.32 3.12
C LEU A 79 9.67 -14.95 4.10
N ARG A 80 10.85 -15.43 3.63
CA ARG A 80 11.88 -16.03 4.49
C ARG A 80 12.50 -15.05 5.48
N VAL A 81 12.62 -13.80 5.11
CA VAL A 81 13.32 -12.79 5.94
C VAL A 81 12.40 -12.06 6.90
N PHE A 82 11.18 -11.77 6.48
CA PHE A 82 10.27 -10.90 7.22
C PHE A 82 9.15 -11.65 7.96
N THR A 83 9.07 -12.98 7.81
CA THR A 83 7.98 -13.74 8.46
C THR A 83 8.51 -14.95 9.21
N GLU A 84 7.68 -15.48 10.11
CA GLU A 84 7.88 -16.76 10.79
C GLU A 84 7.00 -17.87 10.19
N ILE A 85 6.55 -17.69 8.95
CA ILE A 85 5.79 -18.70 8.20
C ILE A 85 6.69 -19.94 7.98
N SER A 86 6.10 -21.12 8.09
CA SER A 86 6.86 -22.37 7.93
C SER A 86 7.48 -22.51 6.53
N ARG A 87 8.56 -23.27 6.45
CA ARG A 87 9.24 -23.52 5.17
C ARG A 87 8.30 -24.15 4.15
N GLU A 88 7.50 -25.10 4.57
CA GLU A 88 6.54 -25.82 3.72
C GLU A 88 5.49 -24.87 3.14
N GLU A 89 5.00 -23.93 3.96
CA GLU A 89 4.03 -22.93 3.52
C GLU A 89 4.67 -21.91 2.56
N ILE A 90 5.92 -21.51 2.79
CA ILE A 90 6.66 -20.64 1.86
C ILE A 90 6.84 -21.31 0.51
N GLU A 91 7.23 -22.60 0.49
CA GLU A 91 7.39 -23.37 -0.74
C GLU A 91 6.06 -23.50 -1.52
N ASP A 92 4.90 -23.72 -0.83
CA ASP A 92 3.57 -23.72 -1.48
C ASP A 92 3.22 -22.34 -2.07
N LEU A 93 3.55 -21.25 -1.37
CA LEU A 93 3.32 -19.89 -1.84
C LEU A 93 4.19 -19.54 -3.05
N GLU A 94 5.45 -19.98 -3.09
CA GLU A 94 6.34 -19.81 -4.25
C GLU A 94 5.84 -20.61 -5.45
N ASP A 95 5.44 -21.86 -5.26
CA ASP A 95 4.81 -22.67 -6.29
C ASP A 95 3.54 -22.03 -6.85
N SER A 96 2.72 -21.46 -5.97
CA SER A 96 1.51 -20.71 -6.37
C SER A 96 1.85 -19.46 -7.20
N THR A 97 2.95 -18.79 -6.89
CA THR A 97 3.41 -17.62 -7.66
C THR A 97 3.78 -18.00 -9.09
N ILE A 98 4.32 -19.20 -9.29
CA ILE A 98 4.65 -19.73 -10.64
C ILE A 98 3.39 -20.20 -11.39
N ARG A 99 2.51 -20.97 -10.72
CA ARG A 99 1.34 -21.58 -11.37
C ARG A 99 0.19 -20.61 -11.61
N GLU A 100 -0.04 -19.69 -10.65
CA GLU A 100 -1.20 -18.80 -10.64
C GLU A 100 -0.81 -17.37 -10.19
N PRO A 101 0.11 -16.69 -10.90
CA PRO A 101 0.65 -15.39 -10.47
C PRO A 101 -0.44 -14.32 -10.27
N HIS A 102 -1.54 -14.41 -11.03
CA HIS A 102 -2.66 -13.47 -10.91
C HIS A 102 -3.38 -13.53 -9.55
N LYS A 103 -3.27 -14.62 -8.79
CA LYS A 103 -3.86 -14.75 -7.45
C LYS A 103 -3.04 -14.02 -6.37
N ARG A 104 -1.76 -13.77 -6.61
CA ARG A 104 -0.85 -13.04 -5.69
C ARG A 104 -0.87 -13.59 -4.25
N ARG A 105 -1.00 -14.92 -4.08
CA ARG A 105 -1.14 -15.55 -2.77
C ARG A 105 0.04 -15.23 -1.84
N ALA A 106 1.26 -15.27 -2.35
CA ALA A 106 2.48 -14.97 -1.60
C ALA A 106 2.51 -13.52 -1.11
N GLN A 107 2.18 -12.56 -1.99
CA GLN A 107 2.10 -11.14 -1.63
C GLN A 107 1.00 -10.87 -0.60
N VAL A 108 -0.15 -11.52 -0.74
CA VAL A 108 -1.25 -11.41 0.23
C VAL A 108 -0.83 -11.96 1.60
N ALA A 109 -0.15 -13.11 1.64
CA ALA A 109 0.36 -13.70 2.87
C ALA A 109 1.37 -12.77 3.56
N LEU A 110 2.37 -12.27 2.81
CA LEU A 110 3.36 -11.32 3.32
C LEU A 110 2.72 -10.04 3.84
N ALA A 111 1.82 -9.42 3.06
CA ALA A 111 1.17 -8.17 3.44
C ALA A 111 0.30 -8.32 4.71
N LYS A 112 -0.44 -9.41 4.82
CA LYS A 112 -1.22 -9.72 6.03
C LYS A 112 -0.31 -9.91 7.24
N TYR A 113 0.72 -10.76 7.11
CA TYR A 113 1.65 -11.06 8.19
C TYR A 113 2.32 -9.76 8.70
N MET A 114 2.91 -8.99 7.81
CA MET A 114 3.63 -7.77 8.17
C MET A 114 2.72 -6.70 8.76
N THR A 115 1.51 -6.52 8.21
CA THR A 115 0.57 -5.53 8.76
C THR A 115 0.06 -5.95 10.14
N GLN A 116 -0.22 -7.23 10.35
CA GLN A 116 -0.61 -7.76 11.66
C GLN A 116 0.52 -7.63 12.68
N PHE A 117 1.74 -7.99 12.29
CA PHE A 117 2.91 -7.95 13.16
C PHE A 117 3.25 -6.54 13.64
N VAL A 118 3.16 -5.53 12.76
CA VAL A 118 3.55 -4.16 13.07
C VAL A 118 2.40 -3.34 13.66
N HIS A 119 1.19 -3.50 13.14
CA HIS A 119 0.05 -2.64 13.47
C HIS A 119 -1.08 -3.35 14.23
N GLY A 120 -1.00 -4.67 14.37
CA GLY A 120 -2.00 -5.49 15.07
C GLY A 120 -3.21 -5.86 14.20
N ASP A 121 -4.04 -6.75 14.76
CA ASP A 121 -5.20 -7.33 14.06
C ASP A 121 -6.24 -6.29 13.63
N SER A 122 -6.57 -5.35 14.50
CA SER A 122 -7.59 -4.33 14.21
C SER A 122 -7.23 -3.52 12.97
N GLU A 123 -5.97 -3.12 12.85
CA GLU A 123 -5.49 -2.33 11.72
C GLU A 123 -5.36 -3.18 10.44
N LEU A 124 -5.01 -4.47 10.58
CA LEU A 124 -5.07 -5.40 9.46
C LEU A 124 -6.50 -5.52 8.91
N GLN A 125 -7.51 -5.71 9.77
CA GLN A 125 -8.90 -5.78 9.33
C GLN A 125 -9.36 -4.48 8.65
N THR A 126 -8.94 -3.34 9.19
CA THR A 126 -9.18 -2.03 8.57
C THR A 126 -8.53 -1.94 7.18
N ALA A 127 -7.28 -2.33 7.03
CA ALA A 127 -6.58 -2.33 5.75
C ALA A 127 -7.22 -3.26 4.71
N LEU A 128 -7.69 -4.44 5.15
CA LEU A 128 -8.41 -5.39 4.29
C LEU A 128 -9.77 -4.83 3.84
N ALA A 129 -10.53 -4.20 4.75
CA ALA A 129 -11.81 -3.58 4.42
C ALA A 129 -11.65 -2.43 3.40
N VAL A 130 -10.63 -1.56 3.61
CA VAL A 130 -10.30 -0.49 2.66
C VAL A 130 -9.90 -1.09 1.30
N SER A 131 -9.07 -2.12 1.29
CA SER A 131 -8.64 -2.79 0.06
C SER A 131 -9.85 -3.35 -0.70
N ALA A 132 -10.78 -4.04 -0.01
CA ALA A 132 -11.99 -4.58 -0.62
C ALA A 132 -12.89 -3.47 -1.22
N ALA A 133 -13.04 -2.34 -0.54
CA ALA A 133 -13.80 -1.20 -1.04
C ALA A 133 -13.12 -0.54 -2.26
N VAL A 134 -11.81 -0.33 -2.19
CA VAL A 134 -11.00 0.25 -3.28
C VAL A 134 -11.02 -0.63 -4.52
N PHE A 135 -10.93 -1.95 -4.38
CA PHE A 135 -10.99 -2.86 -5.54
C PHE A 135 -12.43 -3.24 -5.96
N GLY A 136 -13.45 -2.71 -5.27
CA GLY A 136 -14.85 -2.85 -5.64
C GLY A 136 -15.46 -4.22 -5.33
N THR A 137 -14.89 -4.94 -4.38
CA THR A 137 -15.42 -6.21 -3.87
C THR A 137 -16.31 -6.04 -2.63
N ALA A 138 -16.30 -4.82 -2.04
CA ALA A 138 -17.16 -4.45 -0.91
C ALA A 138 -17.75 -3.05 -1.09
N ASP A 139 -18.85 -2.78 -0.38
CA ASP A 139 -19.49 -1.47 -0.36
C ASP A 139 -18.68 -0.50 0.53
N PRO A 140 -18.16 0.63 -0.01
CA PRO A 140 -17.38 1.59 0.76
C PRO A 140 -18.18 2.29 1.86
N ARG A 141 -19.51 2.28 1.80
CA ARG A 141 -20.38 2.90 2.81
C ARG A 141 -20.33 2.22 4.17
N GLY A 142 -19.88 0.96 4.20
CA GLY A 142 -19.68 0.21 5.45
C GLY A 142 -18.34 0.51 6.17
N LEU A 143 -17.48 1.35 5.60
CA LEU A 143 -16.19 1.68 6.21
C LEU A 143 -16.33 2.59 7.42
N SER A 144 -15.50 2.36 8.45
CA SER A 144 -15.37 3.29 9.58
C SER A 144 -14.74 4.62 9.13
N PRO A 145 -14.96 5.74 9.85
CA PRO A 145 -14.32 7.02 9.54
C PRO A 145 -12.79 6.93 9.47
N ALA A 146 -12.17 6.15 10.35
CA ALA A 146 -10.72 5.90 10.33
C ALA A 146 -10.27 5.18 9.04
N ALA A 147 -11.01 4.16 8.61
CA ALA A 147 -10.76 3.45 7.35
C ALA A 147 -10.92 4.37 6.13
N VAL A 148 -11.94 5.23 6.13
CA VAL A 148 -12.14 6.23 5.06
C VAL A 148 -11.00 7.23 5.03
N SER A 149 -10.48 7.67 6.18
CA SER A 149 -9.32 8.57 6.25
C SER A 149 -8.09 7.90 5.62
N GLN A 150 -7.77 6.67 6.00
CA GLN A 150 -6.64 5.92 5.43
C GLN A 150 -6.78 5.73 3.90
N MET A 151 -7.99 5.46 3.43
CA MET A 151 -8.29 5.38 1.99
C MET A 151 -8.04 6.72 1.29
N ALA A 152 -8.57 7.81 1.85
CA ALA A 152 -8.46 9.15 1.29
C ALA A 152 -7.01 9.67 1.26
N ASP A 153 -6.17 9.26 2.22
CA ASP A 153 -4.74 9.61 2.27
C ASP A 153 -3.89 8.84 1.25
N THR A 154 -4.39 7.71 0.77
CA THR A 154 -3.66 6.85 -0.16
C THR A 154 -4.04 7.10 -1.62
N LEU A 155 -5.29 7.48 -1.88
CA LEU A 155 -5.78 7.76 -3.23
C LEU A 155 -5.46 9.18 -3.68
N PRO A 156 -5.36 9.43 -5.01
CA PRO A 156 -5.38 10.78 -5.55
C PRO A 156 -6.59 11.53 -4.98
N SER A 157 -6.35 12.62 -4.28
CA SER A 157 -7.43 13.35 -3.59
C SER A 157 -7.43 14.83 -3.90
N ALA A 158 -8.63 15.44 -3.93
CA ALA A 158 -8.83 16.87 -4.10
C ALA A 158 -9.87 17.36 -3.09
N LYS A 159 -9.70 18.60 -2.60
CA LYS A 159 -10.74 19.25 -1.81
C LYS A 159 -11.92 19.62 -2.70
N LEU A 160 -13.12 19.47 -2.15
CA LEU A 160 -14.38 19.91 -2.78
C LEU A 160 -14.24 21.34 -3.31
N ASP A 161 -14.82 21.61 -4.45
CA ASP A 161 -14.87 22.98 -4.96
C ASP A 161 -15.80 23.82 -4.10
N THR A 162 -15.28 24.94 -3.58
CA THR A 162 -16.05 25.86 -2.76
C THR A 162 -17.18 26.56 -3.52
N THR A 163 -17.18 26.51 -4.86
CA THR A 163 -18.20 27.12 -5.73
C THR A 163 -19.38 26.22 -6.00
N GLY A 164 -19.35 24.94 -5.60
CA GLY A 164 -20.49 24.03 -5.74
C GLY A 164 -20.17 22.54 -5.60
N TYR A 165 -21.21 21.80 -5.31
CA TYR A 165 -21.20 20.35 -5.19
C TYR A 165 -21.28 19.63 -6.55
N ASP A 166 -21.16 20.33 -7.68
CA ASP A 166 -21.24 19.72 -9.01
C ASP A 166 -20.16 18.65 -9.18
N LEU A 167 -20.57 17.47 -9.61
CA LEU A 167 -19.66 16.32 -9.75
C LEU A 167 -18.59 16.55 -10.82
N ALA A 168 -18.96 17.12 -11.98
CA ALA A 168 -18.05 17.24 -13.13
C ALA A 168 -16.78 18.08 -12.84
N PRO A 169 -16.83 19.29 -12.23
CA PRO A 169 -15.62 20.03 -11.86
C PRO A 169 -14.74 19.29 -10.86
N ASN A 170 -15.34 18.57 -9.90
CA ASN A 170 -14.62 17.82 -8.90
C ASN A 170 -13.90 16.59 -9.49
N LEU A 171 -14.47 15.95 -10.53
CA LEU A 171 -13.77 14.89 -11.28
C LEU A 171 -12.54 15.42 -12.02
N VAL A 172 -12.58 16.65 -12.52
CA VAL A 172 -11.40 17.27 -13.14
C VAL A 172 -10.33 17.57 -12.10
N LYS A 173 -10.70 18.13 -10.95
CA LYS A 173 -9.76 18.41 -9.85
C LYS A 173 -9.04 17.18 -9.35
N VAL A 174 -9.73 16.06 -9.23
CA VAL A 174 -9.15 14.81 -8.75
C VAL A 174 -8.41 14.03 -9.85
N GLY A 175 -8.40 14.56 -11.09
CA GLY A 175 -7.67 13.99 -12.22
C GLY A 175 -8.37 12.84 -12.94
N LEU A 176 -9.67 12.61 -12.71
CA LEU A 176 -10.45 11.58 -13.40
C LEU A 176 -10.93 12.03 -14.80
N ALA A 177 -10.93 13.32 -15.07
CA ALA A 177 -11.25 13.90 -16.39
C ALA A 177 -10.32 15.08 -16.69
N LYS A 178 -10.09 15.37 -17.96
CA LYS A 178 -9.24 16.49 -18.41
C LYS A 178 -9.99 17.82 -18.51
N SER A 179 -11.32 17.75 -18.59
CA SER A 179 -12.20 18.93 -18.70
C SER A 179 -13.60 18.62 -18.20
N ASN A 180 -14.38 19.67 -17.89
CA ASN A 180 -15.79 19.53 -17.50
C ASN A 180 -16.65 18.85 -18.58
N ASN A 181 -16.37 19.11 -19.86
CA ASN A 181 -17.09 18.48 -20.95
C ASN A 181 -16.78 16.97 -21.02
N GLU A 182 -15.53 16.57 -20.84
CA GLU A 182 -15.16 15.15 -20.75
C GLU A 182 -15.83 14.50 -19.53
N ALA A 183 -15.80 15.16 -18.37
CA ALA A 183 -16.42 14.66 -17.16
C ALA A 183 -17.93 14.41 -17.36
N ARG A 184 -18.67 15.38 -17.92
CA ARG A 184 -20.11 15.24 -18.21
C ARG A 184 -20.39 14.09 -19.18
N ARG A 185 -19.57 13.94 -20.21
CA ARG A 185 -19.69 12.80 -21.16
C ARG A 185 -19.48 11.47 -20.42
N LEU A 186 -18.41 11.34 -19.62
CA LEU A 186 -18.12 10.12 -18.87
C LEU A 186 -19.24 9.76 -17.88
N ILE A 187 -19.88 10.78 -17.24
CA ILE A 187 -21.04 10.58 -16.39
C ILE A 187 -22.22 10.06 -17.21
N GLY A 188 -22.55 10.71 -18.34
CA GLY A 188 -23.62 10.28 -19.25
C GLY A 188 -23.44 8.86 -19.79
N ASP A 189 -22.20 8.47 -20.09
CA ASP A 189 -21.81 7.12 -20.51
C ASP A 189 -21.83 6.08 -19.37
N ASN A 190 -22.25 6.46 -18.15
CA ASN A 190 -22.25 5.61 -16.95
C ASN A 190 -20.85 5.04 -16.62
N ALA A 191 -19.80 5.77 -16.99
CA ALA A 191 -18.42 5.38 -16.72
C ALA A 191 -17.91 5.85 -15.34
N ILE A 192 -18.71 6.62 -14.60
CA ILE A 192 -18.38 7.18 -13.29
C ILE A 192 -19.26 6.53 -12.22
N THR A 193 -18.63 6.16 -11.09
CA THR A 193 -19.35 5.79 -9.87
C THR A 193 -18.94 6.73 -8.74
N VAL A 194 -19.89 7.01 -7.86
CA VAL A 194 -19.68 7.71 -6.58
C VAL A 194 -20.06 6.74 -5.47
N ASN A 195 -19.15 6.49 -4.55
CA ASN A 195 -19.33 5.53 -3.45
C ASN A 195 -19.83 4.13 -3.91
N GLY A 196 -19.36 3.68 -5.09
CA GLY A 196 -19.76 2.42 -5.69
C GLY A 196 -21.04 2.47 -6.52
N ILE A 197 -21.80 3.57 -6.51
CA ILE A 197 -23.05 3.74 -7.24
C ILE A 197 -22.79 4.45 -8.57
N GLY A 198 -23.29 3.90 -9.67
CA GLY A 198 -23.21 4.51 -11.01
C GLY A 198 -23.98 5.82 -11.09
N VAL A 199 -23.39 6.84 -11.68
CA VAL A 199 -24.02 8.14 -11.92
C VAL A 199 -24.23 8.35 -13.41
N LYS A 200 -25.43 8.74 -13.81
CA LYS A 200 -25.82 8.94 -15.24
C LYS A 200 -26.18 10.37 -15.59
N ASP A 201 -26.55 11.20 -14.59
CA ASP A 201 -26.90 12.60 -14.84
C ASP A 201 -25.63 13.45 -14.98
N PRO A 202 -25.35 14.03 -16.17
CA PRO A 202 -24.17 14.86 -16.42
C PRO A 202 -24.07 16.10 -15.51
N TYR A 203 -25.19 16.49 -14.89
CA TYR A 203 -25.30 17.62 -13.96
C TYR A 203 -25.47 17.19 -12.51
N ALA A 204 -25.19 15.91 -12.21
CA ALA A 204 -25.26 15.37 -10.86
C ALA A 204 -24.43 16.21 -9.87
N LYS A 205 -24.94 16.30 -8.64
CA LYS A 205 -24.25 16.94 -7.52
C LYS A 205 -23.89 15.91 -6.46
N LEU A 206 -22.80 16.17 -5.78
CA LEU A 206 -22.43 15.44 -4.57
C LEU A 206 -23.36 15.85 -3.43
N GLU A 207 -23.83 14.92 -2.65
CA GLU A 207 -24.71 15.21 -1.51
C GLU A 207 -23.97 14.97 -0.20
N MET A 208 -24.09 15.91 0.75
CA MET A 208 -23.41 15.81 2.06
C MET A 208 -23.80 14.56 2.85
N ARG A 209 -25.05 14.10 2.69
CA ARG A 209 -25.55 12.88 3.35
C ARG A 209 -24.87 11.60 2.86
N ASP A 210 -24.29 11.63 1.65
CA ASP A 210 -23.62 10.48 1.02
C ASP A 210 -22.12 10.44 1.30
N GLN A 211 -21.61 11.34 2.16
CA GLN A 211 -20.21 11.32 2.56
C GLN A 211 -19.86 10.01 3.28
N LEU A 212 -18.75 9.43 2.88
CA LEU A 212 -18.13 8.33 3.60
C LEU A 212 -17.48 8.88 4.88
N GLY A 213 -17.94 8.39 6.03
CA GLY A 213 -17.39 8.76 7.34
C GLY A 213 -17.39 10.28 7.65
N GLY A 214 -18.20 11.09 6.96
CA GLY A 214 -18.17 12.55 7.07
C GLY A 214 -16.95 13.23 6.45
N ILE A 215 -16.13 12.50 5.66
CA ILE A 215 -14.84 12.95 5.13
C ILE A 215 -14.95 13.34 3.65
N GLY A 216 -15.74 12.60 2.86
CA GLY A 216 -15.88 12.89 1.43
C GLY A 216 -16.44 11.72 0.62
N TRP A 217 -16.11 11.67 -0.66
CA TRP A 217 -16.68 10.72 -1.61
C TRP A 217 -15.60 9.98 -2.39
N LEU A 218 -15.73 8.65 -2.46
CA LEU A 218 -14.92 7.82 -3.35
C LEU A 218 -15.49 7.93 -4.77
N VAL A 219 -14.68 8.37 -5.71
CA VAL A 219 -15.06 8.46 -7.13
C VAL A 219 -14.22 7.50 -7.96
N ARG A 220 -14.83 6.87 -8.95
CA ARG A 220 -14.17 5.89 -9.82
C ARG A 220 -14.55 6.12 -11.26
N ARG A 221 -13.55 6.03 -12.16
CA ARG A 221 -13.72 6.00 -13.61
C ARG A 221 -13.36 4.60 -14.14
N GLY A 222 -14.34 3.89 -14.66
CA GLY A 222 -14.16 2.51 -15.12
C GLY A 222 -13.71 1.59 -13.98
N ARG A 223 -12.81 0.62 -14.29
CA ARG A 223 -12.37 -0.38 -13.31
C ARG A 223 -11.12 0.00 -12.51
N LYS A 224 -10.26 0.88 -13.03
CA LYS A 224 -8.89 1.05 -12.51
C LYS A 224 -8.58 2.43 -11.95
N THR A 225 -9.26 3.47 -12.38
CA THR A 225 -8.92 4.83 -11.99
C THR A 225 -9.82 5.29 -10.87
N LEU A 226 -9.22 5.60 -9.73
CA LEU A 226 -9.91 6.03 -8.51
C LEU A 226 -9.41 7.40 -8.07
N GLY A 227 -10.25 8.08 -7.31
CA GLY A 227 -9.89 9.31 -6.62
C GLY A 227 -10.82 9.54 -5.44
N PHE A 228 -10.45 10.48 -4.59
CA PHE A 228 -11.24 10.82 -3.42
C PHE A 228 -11.48 12.34 -3.38
N ILE A 229 -12.74 12.74 -3.27
CA ILE A 229 -13.13 14.15 -3.13
C ILE A 229 -13.37 14.39 -1.64
N ARG A 230 -12.54 15.24 -1.02
CA ARG A 230 -12.65 15.60 0.41
C ARG A 230 -13.62 16.77 0.57
N SER A 231 -14.45 16.72 1.57
CA SER A 231 -15.31 17.83 1.97
C SER A 231 -14.53 19.02 2.55
#